data_4e693e9b2ff712e424ea31f2f4f1b7ae
#
_entry.id   4e693e9b2ff712e424ea31f2f4f1b7ae
#
_cell.length_a   1.000
_cell.length_b   1.000
_cell.length_c   1.000
_cell.angle_alpha   90.00
_cell.angle_beta   90.00
_cell.angle_gamma   90.00
#
_symmetry.space_group_name_H-M   'P 1'
#
loop_
_entity.id
_entity.type
_entity.pdbx_description
1 polymer ?
#
loop_
_entity_poly.entity_id
_entity_poly.type
_entity_poly.pdbx_seq_one_letter_code
_entity_poly.pdbx_strand_id
1 'polypeptide(L)'
;MTAAPERLPEAIVRAAIEWQMRLRASPGNVEVFSQFNAWRLRDTRHDLAWQRMQQVSGHFHNGHLPDASCTAAVLRQADVDLSRRRTLKLLGLGVTAGGATLLIGTAPTAWRSDFTTGVGEQRQLRLNGDLELQLNTDSAVDLHGREIRLRSGEMLIDGADWRVRCQQGVCEGHQARAALRERDGYSELHVEHGEVLVTAAAGSQRVQAGSGLALYPTRLAPLGGGALDPFAWSRGLLIVNDIPLADFLAEAARYRRGWLRCDPAVADLRLSGVFHLDQPGALLDNIAHLLPVRIDQRTRWWVRISTQA
;
A
#
# COMPACT_ATOMS: atom_id res chain seq x y z
N MET A 1 -5.60 34.54 18.15
CA MET A 1 -5.07 35.31 17.00
C MET A 1 -4.39 34.29 16.09
N THR A 2 -5.10 33.80 15.11
CA THR A 2 -4.60 32.82 14.11
C THR A 2 -3.91 33.65 13.00
N ALA A 3 -2.59 33.50 12.88
CA ALA A 3 -1.82 34.15 11.83
C ALA A 3 -2.34 33.66 10.47
N ALA A 4 -2.62 34.57 9.54
CA ALA A 4 -3.02 34.26 8.18
C ALA A 4 -1.90 33.45 7.50
N PRO A 5 -2.22 32.45 6.66
CA PRO A 5 -1.23 31.63 5.98
C PRO A 5 -0.36 32.52 5.05
N GLU A 6 0.93 32.54 5.32
CA GLU A 6 1.90 33.31 4.56
C GLU A 6 1.89 32.86 3.08
N ARG A 7 1.57 33.78 2.18
CA ARG A 7 1.57 33.54 0.73
C ARG A 7 3.00 33.41 0.22
N LEU A 8 3.34 32.23 -0.27
CA LEU A 8 4.65 31.99 -0.87
C LEU A 8 4.74 32.65 -2.26
N PRO A 9 5.88 33.33 -2.58
CA PRO A 9 6.13 33.86 -3.92
C PRO A 9 6.09 32.74 -4.99
N GLU A 10 5.48 33.02 -6.14
CA GLU A 10 5.34 32.05 -7.24
C GLU A 10 6.67 31.48 -7.71
N ALA A 11 7.73 32.28 -7.72
CA ALA A 11 9.07 31.87 -8.09
C ALA A 11 9.62 30.75 -7.16
N ILE A 12 9.34 30.84 -5.86
CA ILE A 12 9.78 29.82 -4.87
C ILE A 12 9.01 28.51 -5.06
N VAL A 13 7.70 28.58 -5.33
CA VAL A 13 6.87 27.41 -5.61
C VAL A 13 7.33 26.71 -6.89
N ARG A 14 7.61 27.47 -7.94
CA ARG A 14 8.14 26.93 -9.21
C ARG A 14 9.50 26.26 -9.02
N ALA A 15 10.41 26.88 -8.29
CA ALA A 15 11.71 26.29 -7.97
C ALA A 15 11.57 24.96 -7.17
N ALA A 16 10.62 24.88 -6.23
CA ALA A 16 10.37 23.66 -5.49
C ALA A 16 9.89 22.51 -6.41
N ILE A 17 9.03 22.79 -7.39
CA ILE A 17 8.56 21.83 -8.39
C ILE A 17 9.72 21.36 -9.31
N GLU A 18 10.59 22.29 -9.74
CA GLU A 18 11.77 21.97 -10.55
C GLU A 18 12.73 21.06 -9.79
N TRP A 19 12.96 21.32 -8.50
CA TRP A 19 13.79 20.46 -7.66
C TRP A 19 13.20 19.05 -7.50
N GLN A 20 11.88 18.92 -7.35
CA GLN A 20 11.24 17.62 -7.30
C GLN A 20 11.45 16.83 -8.58
N MET A 21 11.33 17.48 -9.75
CA MET A 21 11.57 16.82 -11.03
C MET A 21 13.04 16.39 -11.19
N ARG A 22 14.01 17.24 -10.80
CA ARG A 22 15.44 16.92 -10.85
C ARG A 22 15.83 15.76 -9.96
N LEU A 23 15.31 15.73 -8.72
CA LEU A 23 15.56 14.65 -7.78
C LEU A 23 14.97 13.31 -8.26
N ARG A 24 13.80 13.34 -8.92
CA ARG A 24 13.21 12.15 -9.54
C ARG A 24 13.96 11.69 -10.80
N ALA A 25 14.48 12.61 -11.59
CA ALA A 25 15.20 12.28 -12.81
C ALA A 25 16.63 11.72 -12.54
N SER A 26 17.18 11.97 -11.35
CA SER A 26 18.54 11.56 -10.99
C SER A 26 18.57 10.97 -9.56
N PRO A 27 17.92 9.84 -9.29
CA PRO A 27 17.93 9.22 -7.98
C PRO A 27 19.34 8.77 -7.60
N GLY A 28 19.81 9.22 -6.41
CA GLY A 28 21.13 8.87 -5.89
C GLY A 28 22.29 9.78 -6.36
N ASN A 29 22.06 10.83 -7.14
CA ASN A 29 23.10 11.75 -7.53
C ASN A 29 23.42 12.72 -6.36
N VAL A 30 24.59 12.53 -5.74
CA VAL A 30 25.07 13.28 -4.57
C VAL A 30 25.17 14.78 -4.85
N GLU A 31 25.60 15.16 -6.07
CA GLU A 31 25.73 16.55 -6.50
C GLU A 31 24.36 17.26 -6.54
N VAL A 32 23.34 16.62 -7.14
CA VAL A 32 21.97 17.14 -7.22
C VAL A 32 21.38 17.28 -5.82
N PHE A 33 21.66 16.32 -4.94
CA PHE A 33 21.18 16.37 -3.55
C PHE A 33 21.84 17.47 -2.72
N SER A 34 23.14 17.70 -2.94
CA SER A 34 23.89 18.78 -2.31
C SER A 34 23.35 20.16 -2.72
N GLN A 35 23.14 20.37 -4.03
CA GLN A 35 22.59 21.62 -4.57
C GLN A 35 21.15 21.86 -4.08
N PHE A 36 20.33 20.82 -3.99
CA PHE A 36 18.99 20.90 -3.43
C PHE A 36 19.00 21.34 -1.96
N ASN A 37 19.86 20.74 -1.12
CA ASN A 37 19.99 21.11 0.28
C ASN A 37 20.48 22.55 0.44
N ALA A 38 21.45 22.98 -0.38
CA ALA A 38 21.91 24.35 -0.40
C ALA A 38 20.78 25.34 -0.76
N TRP A 39 19.90 24.98 -1.70
CA TRP A 39 18.74 25.80 -2.05
C TRP A 39 17.74 25.87 -0.88
N ARG A 40 17.44 24.77 -0.19
CA ARG A 40 16.53 24.75 0.97
C ARG A 40 17.03 25.64 2.11
N LEU A 41 18.32 25.63 2.38
CA LEU A 41 18.94 26.38 3.49
C LEU A 41 19.07 27.88 3.22
N ARG A 42 18.89 28.35 1.98
CA ARG A 42 19.05 29.80 1.65
C ARG A 42 17.93 30.67 2.19
N ASP A 43 16.71 30.14 2.32
CA ASP A 43 15.56 30.89 2.80
C ASP A 43 14.56 29.94 3.45
N THR A 44 14.03 30.29 4.60
CA THR A 44 13.00 29.49 5.32
C THR A 44 11.75 29.27 4.49
N ARG A 45 11.43 30.17 3.55
CA ARG A 45 10.32 30.04 2.61
C ARG A 45 10.54 28.92 1.58
N HIS A 46 11.78 28.59 1.24
CA HIS A 46 12.12 27.45 0.36
C HIS A 46 11.75 26.13 1.05
N ASP A 47 12.10 25.99 2.32
CA ASP A 47 11.75 24.79 3.08
C ASP A 47 10.25 24.67 3.29
N LEU A 48 9.56 25.77 3.59
CA LEU A 48 8.11 25.80 3.71
C LEU A 48 7.40 25.45 2.38
N ALA A 49 7.90 25.94 1.24
CA ALA A 49 7.39 25.57 -0.08
C ALA A 49 7.57 24.08 -0.37
N TRP A 50 8.75 23.54 -0.02
CA TRP A 50 9.04 22.12 -0.16
C TRP A 50 8.11 21.26 0.69
N GLN A 51 7.90 21.58 1.97
CA GLN A 51 7.01 20.87 2.87
C GLN A 51 5.55 20.88 2.38
N ARG A 52 5.04 22.06 1.96
CA ARG A 52 3.68 22.17 1.39
C ARG A 52 3.51 21.33 0.12
N MET A 53 4.52 21.32 -0.75
CA MET A 53 4.51 20.52 -1.95
C MET A 53 4.52 19.02 -1.64
N GLN A 54 5.27 18.56 -0.64
CA GLN A 54 5.26 17.17 -0.19
C GLN A 54 3.91 16.75 0.38
N GLN A 55 3.23 17.62 1.13
CA GLN A 55 1.87 17.39 1.63
C GLN A 55 0.87 17.25 0.49
N VAL A 56 0.98 18.09 -0.55
CA VAL A 56 0.12 18.02 -1.74
C VAL A 56 0.45 16.78 -2.58
N SER A 57 1.73 16.42 -2.72
CA SER A 57 2.17 15.23 -3.48
C SER A 57 1.68 13.93 -2.85
N GLY A 58 1.54 13.86 -1.51
CA GLY A 58 0.94 12.72 -0.81
C GLY A 58 -0.55 12.50 -1.16
N HIS A 59 -1.25 13.51 -1.66
CA HIS A 59 -2.65 13.41 -2.11
C HIS A 59 -2.80 13.08 -3.61
N PHE A 60 -1.71 13.15 -4.40
CA PHE A 60 -1.72 12.97 -5.86
C PHE A 60 -1.02 11.69 -6.37
N HIS A 61 -0.86 10.68 -5.55
CA HIS A 61 -0.31 9.38 -5.98
C HIS A 61 -1.27 8.54 -6.83
N ASN A 62 -2.34 9.15 -7.36
CA ASN A 62 -3.24 8.52 -8.32
C ASN A 62 -3.30 9.30 -9.63
N GLY A 63 -2.40 8.96 -10.55
CA GLY A 63 -2.62 9.09 -11.99
C GLY A 63 -2.49 10.49 -12.61
N HIS A 64 -1.60 10.60 -13.58
CA HIS A 64 -1.42 11.67 -14.56
C HIS A 64 -1.19 13.09 -14.02
N LEU A 65 0.05 13.58 -14.20
CA LEU A 65 0.40 14.99 -14.05
C LEU A 65 -0.34 15.82 -15.12
N PRO A 66 -1.22 16.75 -14.73
CA PRO A 66 -1.58 17.85 -15.59
C PRO A 66 -0.41 18.83 -15.70
N ASP A 67 -0.31 19.48 -16.84
CA ASP A 67 0.67 20.50 -17.20
C ASP A 67 0.97 21.49 -16.05
N ALA A 68 2.22 21.94 -15.93
CA ALA A 68 2.72 22.79 -14.83
C ALA A 68 1.89 24.07 -14.60
N SER A 69 1.17 24.54 -15.63
CA SER A 69 0.24 25.68 -15.54
C SER A 69 -1.03 25.36 -14.73
N CYS A 70 -1.48 24.11 -14.72
CA CYS A 70 -2.68 23.67 -13.98
C CYS A 70 -2.40 23.52 -12.47
N THR A 71 -1.19 23.10 -12.10
CA THR A 71 -0.78 22.94 -10.68
C THR A 71 -0.68 24.29 -9.97
N ALA A 72 -0.23 25.34 -10.65
CA ALA A 72 -0.16 26.69 -10.09
C ALA A 72 -1.54 27.33 -9.89
N ALA A 73 -2.55 26.96 -10.70
CA ALA A 73 -3.93 27.43 -10.55
C ALA A 73 -4.63 26.75 -9.36
N VAL A 74 -4.37 25.45 -9.12
CA VAL A 74 -4.96 24.68 -8.01
C VAL A 74 -4.43 25.17 -6.66
N LEU A 75 -3.14 25.57 -6.57
CA LEU A 75 -2.54 26.11 -5.35
C LEU A 75 -3.07 27.51 -5.00
N ARG A 76 -3.56 28.28 -5.99
CA ARG A 76 -4.21 29.59 -5.77
C ARG A 76 -5.70 29.46 -5.40
N GLN A 77 -6.35 28.35 -5.76
CA GLN A 77 -7.79 28.13 -5.58
C GLN A 77 -8.15 27.36 -4.31
N ALA A 78 -7.15 26.84 -3.58
CA ALA A 78 -7.37 26.09 -2.34
C ALA A 78 -7.84 26.96 -1.15
N ASP A 79 -7.89 28.29 -1.31
CA ASP A 79 -8.40 29.23 -0.28
C ASP A 79 -9.91 29.57 -0.40
N VAL A 80 -10.62 28.98 -1.36
CA VAL A 80 -12.06 29.24 -1.53
C VAL A 80 -12.81 27.92 -1.59
N ASP A 81 -13.56 27.64 -0.54
CA ASP A 81 -14.78 26.84 -0.50
C ASP A 81 -14.82 25.62 0.45
N LEU A 82 -14.59 25.88 1.73
CA LEU A 82 -15.08 24.99 2.80
C LEU A 82 -16.60 25.14 3.06
N SER A 83 -17.28 26.08 2.39
CA SER A 83 -18.69 26.38 2.60
C SER A 83 -19.66 25.46 1.83
N ARG A 84 -19.23 24.86 0.71
CA ARG A 84 -20.13 24.06 -0.14
C ARG A 84 -20.32 22.60 0.29
N ARG A 85 -19.54 22.10 1.26
CA ARG A 85 -19.73 20.74 1.77
C ARG A 85 -20.93 20.57 2.70
N ARG A 86 -21.56 21.64 3.16
CA ARG A 86 -22.77 21.56 4.01
C ARG A 86 -24.07 21.37 3.22
N THR A 87 -24.12 21.78 1.95
CA THR A 87 -25.34 21.74 1.13
C THR A 87 -25.60 20.37 0.46
N LEU A 88 -24.57 19.57 0.24
CA LEU A 88 -24.73 18.21 -0.33
C LEU A 88 -25.15 17.13 0.70
N LYS A 89 -25.12 17.44 1.98
CA LYS A 89 -25.61 16.54 3.05
C LYS A 89 -27.12 16.57 3.26
N LEU A 90 -27.83 17.54 2.67
CA LEU A 90 -29.27 17.73 2.85
C LEU A 90 -30.15 17.18 1.71
N LEU A 91 -29.58 16.75 0.59
CA LEU A 91 -30.32 16.16 -0.53
C LEU A 91 -30.37 14.63 -0.52
N GLY A 92 -29.74 13.96 0.48
CA GLY A 92 -29.76 12.50 0.65
C GLY A 92 -30.79 11.95 1.67
N LEU A 93 -31.63 12.80 2.25
CA LEU A 93 -32.62 12.40 3.28
C LEU A 93 -34.01 12.16 2.67
N GLY A 94 -34.11 11.27 1.70
CA GLY A 94 -35.37 10.93 1.07
C GLY A 94 -35.50 9.47 0.66
N VAL A 95 -34.93 8.51 1.44
CA VAL A 95 -35.22 7.09 1.25
C VAL A 95 -35.73 6.51 2.58
N THR A 96 -36.98 6.17 2.52
CA THR A 96 -37.88 5.58 3.51
C THR A 96 -37.23 4.64 4.54
N ALA A 97 -37.67 4.76 5.78
CA ALA A 97 -37.23 4.05 6.99
C ALA A 97 -37.36 2.50 7.00
N GLY A 98 -37.55 1.86 5.84
CA GLY A 98 -37.71 0.42 5.73
C GLY A 98 -36.51 -0.36 5.16
N GLY A 99 -35.55 0.33 4.53
CA GLY A 99 -34.41 -0.32 3.86
C GLY A 99 -33.07 -0.27 4.60
N ALA A 100 -32.96 0.55 5.65
CA ALA A 100 -31.66 0.84 6.29
C ALA A 100 -31.16 -0.29 7.23
N THR A 101 -32.04 -1.14 7.71
CA THR A 101 -31.66 -2.22 8.65
C THR A 101 -30.99 -3.42 7.98
N LEU A 102 -31.22 -3.65 6.68
CA LEU A 102 -30.59 -4.77 5.95
C LEU A 102 -29.18 -4.46 5.42
N LEU A 103 -28.82 -3.17 5.25
CA LEU A 103 -27.50 -2.78 4.72
C LEU A 103 -26.42 -2.69 5.81
N ILE A 104 -26.79 -2.62 7.09
CA ILE A 104 -25.82 -2.52 8.21
C ILE A 104 -25.11 -3.87 8.43
N GLY A 105 -25.73 -4.98 8.08
CA GLY A 105 -25.14 -6.34 8.20
C GLY A 105 -24.10 -6.68 7.14
N THR A 106 -24.12 -6.01 6.00
CA THR A 106 -23.26 -6.29 4.83
C THR A 106 -22.25 -5.20 4.52
N ALA A 107 -22.08 -4.21 5.40
CA ALA A 107 -21.07 -3.17 5.22
C ALA A 107 -19.67 -3.83 5.13
N PRO A 108 -18.86 -3.48 4.12
CA PRO A 108 -17.50 -3.99 4.00
C PRO A 108 -16.74 -3.80 5.30
N THR A 109 -15.94 -4.79 5.70
CA THR A 109 -15.14 -4.79 6.94
C THR A 109 -14.31 -3.51 7.09
N ALA A 110 -13.86 -2.94 5.98
CA ALA A 110 -13.13 -1.67 5.90
C ALA A 110 -13.91 -0.46 6.48
N TRP A 111 -15.23 -0.46 6.46
CA TRP A 111 -16.04 0.67 6.97
C TRP A 111 -16.16 0.70 8.50
N ARG A 112 -15.74 -0.36 9.17
CA ARG A 112 -15.83 -0.53 10.63
C ARG A 112 -14.47 -0.60 11.31
N SER A 113 -13.38 -0.51 10.54
CA SER A 113 -12.02 -0.63 11.09
C SER A 113 -11.39 0.73 11.37
N ASP A 114 -10.53 0.80 12.39
CA ASP A 114 -9.87 2.03 12.82
C ASP A 114 -8.87 2.53 11.75
N PHE A 115 -8.19 1.62 11.09
CA PHE A 115 -7.25 1.93 10.01
C PHE A 115 -7.50 1.04 8.80
N THR A 116 -7.58 1.66 7.63
CA THR A 116 -7.77 0.95 6.36
C THR A 116 -6.88 1.51 5.28
N THR A 117 -6.58 0.67 4.30
CA THR A 117 -5.93 1.03 3.04
C THR A 117 -6.81 0.61 1.87
N GLY A 118 -6.82 1.40 0.81
CA GLY A 118 -7.46 1.04 -0.44
C GLY A 118 -6.57 0.16 -1.32
N VAL A 119 -7.12 -0.27 -2.48
CA VAL A 119 -6.36 -1.03 -3.49
C VAL A 119 -5.19 -0.21 -4.02
N GLY A 120 -3.97 -0.74 -3.90
CA GLY A 120 -2.71 -0.10 -4.27
C GLY A 120 -2.18 0.90 -3.25
N GLU A 121 -2.91 1.14 -2.16
CA GLU A 121 -2.47 2.01 -1.07
C GLU A 121 -1.69 1.23 -0.03
N GLN A 122 -0.60 1.83 0.47
CA GLN A 122 0.16 1.35 1.62
C GLN A 122 0.22 2.46 2.66
N ARG A 123 0.19 2.10 3.95
CA ARG A 123 0.20 3.06 5.04
C ARG A 123 1.13 2.61 6.16
N GLN A 124 1.99 3.51 6.60
CA GLN A 124 2.86 3.29 7.76
C GLN A 124 2.32 4.05 8.97
N LEU A 125 2.28 3.37 10.11
CA LEU A 125 1.79 3.89 11.38
C LEU A 125 2.86 3.62 12.43
N ARG A 126 3.10 4.60 13.30
CA ARG A 126 3.85 4.41 14.54
C ARG A 126 2.87 4.39 15.69
N LEU A 127 2.84 3.29 16.38
CA LEU A 127 2.03 3.10 17.57
C LEU A 127 2.87 3.41 18.82
N ASN A 128 2.27 3.32 19.98
CA ASN A 128 2.90 3.67 21.26
C ASN A 128 4.28 3.01 21.44
N GLY A 129 5.32 3.82 21.66
CA GLY A 129 6.71 3.38 21.77
C GLY A 129 7.37 3.13 20.43
N ASP A 130 8.13 2.02 20.34
CA ASP A 130 8.92 1.65 19.15
C ASP A 130 8.17 0.67 18.23
N LEU A 131 6.83 0.58 18.33
CA LEU A 131 6.04 -0.31 17.51
C LEU A 131 5.71 0.33 16.17
N GLU A 132 6.25 -0.21 15.09
CA GLU A 132 5.96 0.19 13.72
C GLU A 132 5.00 -0.82 13.07
N LEU A 133 3.94 -0.29 12.47
CA LEU A 133 2.94 -1.06 11.73
C LEU A 133 2.87 -0.51 10.31
N GLN A 134 3.02 -1.38 9.32
CA GLN A 134 2.81 -1.03 7.92
C GLN A 134 1.66 -1.87 7.35
N LEU A 135 0.66 -1.22 6.79
CA LEU A 135 -0.47 -1.85 6.12
C LEU A 135 -0.20 -1.92 4.63
N ASN A 136 -0.42 -3.09 4.05
CA ASN A 136 -0.36 -3.30 2.61
C ASN A 136 -1.69 -2.92 1.94
N THR A 137 -1.79 -3.14 0.63
CA THR A 137 -2.98 -2.89 -0.17
C THR A 137 -4.21 -3.59 0.40
N ASP A 138 -5.38 -2.90 0.35
CA ASP A 138 -6.72 -3.44 0.70
C ASP A 138 -6.76 -4.12 2.07
N SER A 139 -6.20 -3.44 3.07
CA SER A 139 -6.05 -3.96 4.43
C SER A 139 -6.91 -3.19 5.43
N ALA A 140 -7.36 -3.89 6.47
CA ALA A 140 -8.19 -3.33 7.54
C ALA A 140 -7.74 -3.85 8.90
N VAL A 141 -7.49 -2.91 9.83
CA VAL A 141 -6.95 -3.18 11.17
C VAL A 141 -7.70 -2.39 12.23
N ASP A 142 -8.00 -3.03 13.36
CA ASP A 142 -8.51 -2.38 14.56
C ASP A 142 -7.45 -2.36 15.66
N LEU A 143 -7.49 -1.34 16.50
CA LEU A 143 -6.67 -1.22 17.69
C LEU A 143 -7.53 -1.31 18.95
N HIS A 144 -7.29 -2.32 19.79
CA HIS A 144 -7.98 -2.51 21.06
C HIS A 144 -6.98 -2.45 22.21
N GLY A 145 -6.69 -1.26 22.71
CA GLY A 145 -5.66 -1.06 23.72
C GLY A 145 -4.27 -1.47 23.21
N ARG A 146 -3.74 -2.60 23.67
CA ARG A 146 -2.45 -3.15 23.23
C ARG A 146 -2.60 -4.30 22.22
N GLU A 147 -3.81 -4.72 21.91
CA GLU A 147 -4.08 -5.76 20.92
C GLU A 147 -4.40 -5.12 19.57
N ILE A 148 -3.73 -5.56 18.53
CA ILE A 148 -3.97 -5.22 17.14
C ILE A 148 -4.78 -6.36 16.53
N ARG A 149 -5.85 -6.05 15.80
CA ARG A 149 -6.65 -7.05 15.10
C ARG A 149 -6.58 -6.84 13.60
N LEU A 150 -5.97 -7.78 12.88
CA LEU A 150 -6.02 -7.84 11.43
C LEU A 150 -7.37 -8.42 10.99
N ARG A 151 -8.20 -7.61 10.31
CA ARG A 151 -9.52 -8.01 9.80
C ARG A 151 -9.45 -8.60 8.41
N SER A 152 -8.64 -7.97 7.57
CA SER A 152 -8.42 -8.37 6.16
C SER A 152 -7.12 -7.79 5.64
N GLY A 153 -6.62 -8.34 4.55
CA GLY A 153 -5.42 -7.84 3.87
C GLY A 153 -4.13 -8.34 4.51
N GLU A 154 -3.15 -7.46 4.61
CA GLU A 154 -1.78 -7.82 4.99
C GLU A 154 -1.13 -6.66 5.75
N MET A 155 -0.37 -7.00 6.77
CA MET A 155 0.37 -6.05 7.59
C MET A 155 1.78 -6.57 7.88
N LEU A 156 2.70 -5.64 8.07
CA LEU A 156 4.02 -5.86 8.64
C LEU A 156 4.07 -5.16 9.99
N ILE A 157 4.56 -5.85 11.00
CA ILE A 157 4.72 -5.33 12.36
C ILE A 157 6.15 -5.52 12.82
N ASP A 158 6.71 -4.49 13.46
CA ASP A 158 8.08 -4.46 13.98
C ASP A 158 8.09 -3.79 15.35
N GLY A 159 8.65 -4.45 16.37
CA GLY A 159 8.74 -3.87 17.70
C GLY A 159 9.14 -4.87 18.78
N ALA A 160 9.32 -4.33 20.01
CA ALA A 160 9.80 -5.11 21.14
C ALA A 160 8.80 -6.16 21.61
N ASP A 161 7.54 -5.72 21.86
CA ASP A 161 6.47 -6.61 22.31
C ASP A 161 5.17 -6.20 21.63
N TRP A 162 4.58 -7.13 20.89
CA TRP A 162 3.31 -6.91 20.21
C TRP A 162 2.41 -8.13 20.24
N ARG A 163 1.12 -7.89 20.14
CA ARG A 163 0.08 -8.92 20.07
C ARG A 163 -0.90 -8.59 18.94
N VAL A 164 -1.00 -9.52 17.99
CA VAL A 164 -1.88 -9.42 16.84
C VAL A 164 -2.86 -10.57 16.85
N ARG A 165 -4.14 -10.24 16.78
CA ARG A 165 -5.22 -11.20 16.53
C ARG A 165 -5.52 -11.25 15.04
N CYS A 166 -5.41 -12.41 14.47
CA CYS A 166 -5.86 -12.77 13.10
C CYS A 166 -7.13 -13.61 13.16
N GLN A 167 -7.69 -14.01 12.00
CA GLN A 167 -8.92 -14.80 11.95
C GLN A 167 -8.77 -16.16 12.64
N GLN A 168 -7.60 -16.78 12.52
CA GLN A 168 -7.36 -18.16 12.97
C GLN A 168 -6.60 -18.28 14.29
N GLY A 169 -6.20 -17.15 14.90
CA GLY A 169 -5.45 -17.21 16.14
C GLY A 169 -4.89 -15.88 16.62
N VAL A 170 -3.94 -15.98 17.52
CA VAL A 170 -3.20 -14.85 18.09
C VAL A 170 -1.71 -15.08 17.88
N CYS A 171 -1.02 -14.05 17.40
CA CYS A 171 0.42 -14.01 17.23
C CYS A 171 1.00 -13.02 18.25
N GLU A 172 2.00 -13.44 19.02
CA GLU A 172 2.70 -12.64 20.01
C GLU A 172 4.19 -12.62 19.67
N GLY A 173 4.68 -11.44 19.29
CA GLY A 173 6.09 -11.25 18.95
C GLY A 173 6.86 -10.61 20.08
N HIS A 174 8.11 -11.07 20.27
CA HIS A 174 9.08 -10.49 21.17
C HIS A 174 10.34 -10.12 20.40
N GLN A 175 10.68 -8.82 20.38
CA GLN A 175 11.74 -8.26 19.53
C GLN A 175 11.68 -8.82 18.10
N ALA A 176 10.48 -8.80 17.52
CA ALA A 176 10.21 -9.51 16.30
C ALA A 176 9.64 -8.59 15.23
N ARG A 177 10.07 -8.86 13.99
CA ARG A 177 9.50 -8.30 12.77
C ARG A 177 8.84 -9.41 11.98
N ALA A 178 7.54 -9.25 11.70
CA ALA A 178 6.76 -10.28 11.05
C ALA A 178 5.71 -9.69 10.10
N ALA A 179 5.44 -10.41 9.01
CA ALA A 179 4.34 -10.15 8.09
C ALA A 179 3.19 -11.10 8.41
N LEU A 180 1.98 -10.55 8.55
CA LEU A 180 0.74 -11.30 8.71
C LEU A 180 -0.20 -10.98 7.56
N ARG A 181 -0.81 -12.01 6.99
CA ARG A 181 -1.76 -11.87 5.89
C ARG A 181 -2.98 -12.76 6.09
N GLU A 182 -4.15 -12.16 5.91
CA GLU A 182 -5.41 -12.90 5.84
C GLU A 182 -5.65 -13.43 4.43
N ARG A 183 -5.97 -14.71 4.35
CA ARG A 183 -6.37 -15.43 3.15
C ARG A 183 -7.77 -15.97 3.31
N ASP A 184 -8.38 -16.42 2.22
CA ASP A 184 -9.67 -17.11 2.28
C ASP A 184 -9.54 -18.42 3.07
N GLY A 185 -10.04 -18.39 4.31
CA GLY A 185 -10.09 -19.55 5.20
C GLY A 185 -8.83 -19.83 6.03
N TYR A 186 -7.76 -19.06 5.92
CA TYR A 186 -6.56 -19.22 6.75
C TYR A 186 -5.78 -17.90 6.86
N SER A 187 -4.87 -17.83 7.83
CA SER A 187 -3.95 -16.71 8.00
C SER A 187 -2.51 -17.16 7.75
N GLU A 188 -1.68 -16.31 7.15
CA GLU A 188 -0.25 -16.54 6.94
C GLU A 188 0.56 -15.66 7.88
N LEU A 189 1.60 -16.23 8.49
CA LEU A 189 2.62 -15.55 9.27
C LEU A 189 3.99 -15.84 8.67
N HIS A 190 4.78 -14.81 8.43
CA HIS A 190 6.21 -14.92 8.10
C HIS A 190 7.01 -14.11 9.10
N VAL A 191 8.09 -14.66 9.64
CA VAL A 191 8.98 -14.01 10.62
C VAL A 191 10.29 -13.65 9.95
N GLU A 192 10.61 -12.35 9.86
CA GLU A 192 11.87 -11.87 9.30
C GLU A 192 13.00 -11.95 10.31
N HIS A 193 12.74 -11.45 11.53
CA HIS A 193 13.66 -11.61 12.68
C HIS A 193 12.89 -11.74 13.99
N GLY A 194 13.59 -12.21 15.03
CA GLY A 194 13.00 -12.51 16.33
C GLY A 194 12.24 -13.82 16.36
N GLU A 195 11.29 -13.93 17.27
CA GLU A 195 10.45 -15.10 17.47
C GLU A 195 9.00 -14.69 17.69
N VAL A 196 8.07 -15.46 17.14
CA VAL A 196 6.63 -15.24 17.30
C VAL A 196 5.98 -16.49 17.87
N LEU A 197 5.27 -16.36 19.00
CA LEU A 197 4.41 -17.39 19.53
C LEU A 197 3.04 -17.29 18.88
N VAL A 198 2.62 -18.34 18.22
CA VAL A 198 1.28 -18.48 17.63
C VAL A 198 0.43 -19.32 18.55
N THR A 199 -0.77 -18.85 18.88
CA THR A 199 -1.80 -19.59 19.61
C THR A 199 -3.08 -19.62 18.80
N ALA A 200 -3.52 -20.82 18.41
CA ALA A 200 -4.70 -21.06 17.61
C ALA A 200 -5.55 -22.19 18.22
N ALA A 201 -6.74 -22.43 17.71
CA ALA A 201 -7.59 -23.56 18.12
C ALA A 201 -6.88 -24.91 17.89
N ALA A 202 -6.00 -24.98 16.89
CA ALA A 202 -5.21 -26.15 16.52
C ALA A 202 -4.01 -26.41 17.45
N GLY A 203 -3.72 -25.52 18.41
CA GLY A 203 -2.58 -25.60 19.33
C GLY A 203 -1.70 -24.36 19.31
N SER A 204 -0.55 -24.46 19.97
CA SER A 204 0.42 -23.37 20.03
C SER A 204 1.75 -23.81 19.40
N GLN A 205 2.39 -22.87 18.68
CA GLN A 205 3.66 -23.10 18.01
C GLN A 205 4.54 -21.85 18.03
N ARG A 206 5.84 -22.02 18.23
CA ARG A 206 6.84 -20.95 18.07
C ARG A 206 7.37 -20.94 16.64
N VAL A 207 7.43 -19.76 16.04
CA VAL A 207 7.93 -19.53 14.68
C VAL A 207 9.18 -18.67 14.79
N GLN A 208 10.30 -19.22 14.32
CA GLN A 208 11.61 -18.58 14.34
C GLN A 208 11.83 -17.71 13.09
N ALA A 209 12.79 -16.81 13.18
CA ALA A 209 13.25 -16.01 12.04
C ALA A 209 13.54 -16.85 10.80
N GLY A 210 13.16 -16.35 9.63
CA GLY A 210 13.30 -17.04 8.34
C GLY A 210 12.24 -18.10 8.07
N SER A 211 11.29 -18.32 8.99
CA SER A 211 10.24 -19.32 8.87
C SER A 211 8.87 -18.69 8.65
N GLY A 212 7.95 -19.49 8.07
CA GLY A 212 6.56 -19.12 7.91
C GLY A 212 5.61 -20.21 8.44
N LEU A 213 4.40 -19.80 8.80
CA LEU A 213 3.36 -20.66 9.31
C LEU A 213 2.00 -20.27 8.72
N ALA A 214 1.28 -21.24 8.18
CA ALA A 214 -0.14 -21.12 7.81
C ALA A 214 -1.02 -21.58 8.98
N LEU A 215 -1.94 -20.74 9.39
CA LEU A 215 -2.90 -20.97 10.46
C LEU A 215 -4.25 -21.32 9.82
N TYR A 216 -4.62 -22.57 9.81
CA TYR A 216 -5.94 -23.04 9.41
C TYR A 216 -6.85 -23.22 10.65
N PRO A 217 -8.16 -23.30 10.48
CA PRO A 217 -9.08 -23.50 11.61
C PRO A 217 -8.77 -24.74 12.48
N THR A 218 -8.25 -25.80 11.86
CA THR A 218 -8.05 -27.10 12.51
C THR A 218 -6.61 -27.58 12.55
N ARG A 219 -5.68 -26.85 11.92
CA ARG A 219 -4.26 -27.24 11.87
C ARG A 219 -3.34 -26.05 11.69
N LEU A 220 -2.09 -26.21 12.13
CA LEU A 220 -0.98 -25.35 11.80
C LEU A 220 -0.11 -26.09 10.77
N ALA A 221 0.36 -25.38 9.73
CA ALA A 221 1.21 -25.96 8.70
C ALA A 221 2.40 -25.05 8.40
N PRO A 222 3.64 -25.54 8.42
CA PRO A 222 4.80 -24.75 8.02
C PRO A 222 4.63 -24.26 6.57
N LEU A 223 4.98 -23.03 6.32
CA LEU A 223 5.14 -22.49 4.96
C LEU A 223 6.57 -22.77 4.51
N GLY A 224 6.73 -23.43 3.38
CA GLY A 224 8.04 -23.62 2.75
C GLY A 224 8.60 -22.30 2.23
N GLY A 225 9.86 -22.30 1.78
CA GLY A 225 10.45 -21.17 1.08
C GLY A 225 9.61 -20.83 -0.16
N GLY A 226 8.89 -19.72 -0.10
CA GLY A 226 7.94 -19.32 -1.15
C GLY A 226 8.65 -18.77 -2.38
N ALA A 227 7.99 -18.87 -3.52
CA ALA A 227 8.41 -18.20 -4.75
C ALA A 227 8.27 -16.67 -4.67
N LEU A 228 7.72 -16.14 -3.58
CA LEU A 228 7.49 -14.72 -3.33
C LEU A 228 8.18 -14.30 -2.01
N ASP A 229 8.94 -13.19 -2.03
CA ASP A 229 9.44 -12.57 -0.80
C ASP A 229 8.30 -11.87 -0.06
N PRO A 230 7.89 -12.36 1.14
CA PRO A 230 6.74 -11.83 1.86
C PRO A 230 6.98 -10.43 2.46
N PHE A 231 8.21 -9.92 2.43
CA PHE A 231 8.59 -8.62 2.99
C PHE A 231 8.86 -7.55 1.92
N ALA A 232 9.00 -7.95 0.64
CA ALA A 232 9.38 -7.05 -0.44
C ALA A 232 8.40 -5.89 -0.64
N TRP A 233 7.12 -6.13 -0.44
CA TRP A 233 6.08 -5.12 -0.61
C TRP A 233 6.27 -3.90 0.31
N SER A 234 6.84 -4.08 1.51
CA SER A 234 7.13 -2.98 2.44
C SER A 234 8.12 -1.96 1.88
N ARG A 235 8.87 -2.36 0.84
CA ARG A 235 9.81 -1.52 0.09
C ARG A 235 9.26 -1.11 -1.29
N GLY A 236 7.95 -1.33 -1.53
CA GLY A 236 7.32 -1.04 -2.82
C GLY A 236 7.68 -2.03 -3.93
N LEU A 237 8.16 -3.22 -3.58
CA LEU A 237 8.66 -4.23 -4.51
C LEU A 237 7.82 -5.51 -4.48
N LEU A 238 7.80 -6.23 -5.59
CA LEU A 238 7.36 -7.61 -5.71
C LEU A 238 8.57 -8.42 -6.18
N ILE A 239 9.17 -9.20 -5.28
CA ILE A 239 10.36 -10.02 -5.56
C ILE A 239 9.90 -11.47 -5.66
N VAL A 240 10.16 -12.08 -6.81
CA VAL A 240 9.72 -13.44 -7.10
C VAL A 240 10.85 -14.29 -7.66
N ASN A 241 10.82 -15.59 -7.34
CA ASN A 241 11.77 -16.57 -7.80
C ASN A 241 11.01 -17.82 -8.26
N ASP A 242 11.08 -18.10 -9.56
CA ASP A 242 10.49 -19.28 -10.19
C ASP A 242 8.98 -19.44 -9.89
N ILE A 243 8.22 -18.32 -9.94
CA ILE A 243 6.78 -18.31 -9.70
C ILE A 243 6.00 -18.58 -11.00
N PRO A 244 4.92 -19.37 -11.00
CA PRO A 244 4.00 -19.46 -12.12
C PRO A 244 3.38 -18.11 -12.47
N LEU A 245 3.21 -17.80 -13.76
CA LEU A 245 2.65 -16.54 -14.23
C LEU A 245 1.24 -16.27 -13.63
N ALA A 246 0.41 -17.30 -13.51
CA ALA A 246 -0.91 -17.15 -12.90
C ALA A 246 -0.83 -16.65 -11.45
N ASP A 247 0.08 -17.19 -10.65
CA ASP A 247 0.27 -16.84 -9.25
C ASP A 247 0.87 -15.43 -9.11
N PHE A 248 1.85 -15.11 -9.99
CA PHE A 248 2.41 -13.77 -10.07
C PHE A 248 1.34 -12.73 -10.39
N LEU A 249 0.48 -13.00 -11.38
CA LEU A 249 -0.60 -12.08 -11.77
C LEU A 249 -1.67 -11.96 -10.68
N ALA A 250 -1.95 -13.02 -9.95
CA ALA A 250 -2.86 -12.98 -8.81
C ALA A 250 -2.31 -12.06 -7.71
N GLU A 251 -1.00 -12.09 -7.44
CA GLU A 251 -0.36 -11.19 -6.49
C GLU A 251 -0.32 -9.75 -7.02
N ALA A 252 0.11 -9.53 -8.26
CA ALA A 252 0.16 -8.20 -8.87
C ALA A 252 -1.24 -7.54 -8.98
N ALA A 253 -2.29 -8.34 -9.18
CA ALA A 253 -3.68 -7.87 -9.25
C ALA A 253 -4.16 -7.23 -7.94
N ARG A 254 -3.59 -7.57 -6.79
CA ARG A 254 -3.93 -6.95 -5.50
C ARG A 254 -3.65 -5.45 -5.48
N TYR A 255 -2.64 -5.00 -6.22
CA TYR A 255 -2.17 -3.61 -6.22
C TYR A 255 -2.83 -2.74 -7.29
N ARG A 256 -3.76 -3.29 -8.06
CA ARG A 256 -4.45 -2.54 -9.10
C ARG A 256 -5.95 -2.82 -9.11
N ARG A 257 -6.71 -1.82 -9.51
CA ARG A 257 -8.14 -2.02 -9.78
C ARG A 257 -8.31 -2.61 -11.19
N GLY A 258 -9.27 -3.50 -11.32
CA GLY A 258 -9.61 -4.10 -12.60
C GLY A 258 -9.18 -5.55 -12.74
N TRP A 259 -9.33 -6.08 -13.93
CA TRP A 259 -9.14 -7.48 -14.23
C TRP A 259 -7.77 -7.70 -14.87
N LEU A 260 -6.96 -8.57 -14.27
CA LEU A 260 -5.64 -8.98 -14.74
C LEU A 260 -5.57 -10.49 -14.69
N ARG A 261 -5.54 -11.15 -15.84
CA ARG A 261 -5.46 -12.62 -15.92
C ARG A 261 -4.69 -13.06 -17.15
N CYS A 262 -4.23 -14.31 -17.12
CA CYS A 262 -3.65 -14.99 -18.27
C CYS A 262 -4.55 -16.13 -18.75
N ASP A 263 -4.30 -16.54 -19.98
CA ASP A 263 -4.90 -17.75 -20.54
C ASP A 263 -4.28 -18.99 -19.89
N PRO A 264 -5.02 -20.10 -19.77
CA PRO A 264 -4.49 -21.34 -19.21
C PRO A 264 -3.23 -21.83 -19.91
N ALA A 265 -3.09 -21.58 -21.22
CA ALA A 265 -1.92 -22.00 -22.00
C ALA A 265 -0.59 -21.36 -21.59
N VAL A 266 -0.62 -20.22 -20.88
CA VAL A 266 0.57 -19.51 -20.39
C VAL A 266 0.64 -19.43 -18.87
N ALA A 267 -0.35 -19.98 -18.17
CA ALA A 267 -0.48 -19.89 -16.73
C ALA A 267 0.73 -20.45 -15.97
N ASP A 268 1.30 -21.54 -16.46
CA ASP A 268 2.42 -22.27 -15.85
C ASP A 268 3.81 -21.76 -16.27
N LEU A 269 3.88 -20.74 -17.15
CA LEU A 269 5.15 -20.11 -17.49
C LEU A 269 5.74 -19.51 -16.20
N ARG A 270 7.03 -19.76 -16.01
CA ARG A 270 7.71 -19.34 -14.78
C ARG A 270 8.52 -18.08 -14.98
N LEU A 271 8.51 -17.23 -13.98
CA LEU A 271 9.29 -16.00 -13.99
C LEU A 271 9.98 -15.75 -12.65
N SER A 272 11.15 -15.10 -12.76
CA SER A 272 11.89 -14.58 -11.61
C SER A 272 12.25 -13.13 -11.87
N GLY A 273 12.25 -12.31 -10.83
CA GLY A 273 12.61 -10.91 -11.00
C GLY A 273 12.19 -10.03 -9.84
N VAL A 274 12.51 -8.75 -9.98
CA VAL A 274 12.14 -7.67 -9.07
C VAL A 274 11.25 -6.70 -9.86
N PHE A 275 10.05 -6.47 -9.36
CA PHE A 275 9.05 -5.61 -9.99
C PHE A 275 8.65 -4.50 -9.05
N HIS A 276 8.50 -3.29 -9.57
CA HIS A 276 8.05 -2.13 -8.81
C HIS A 276 6.52 -2.06 -8.76
N LEU A 277 5.97 -1.95 -7.56
CA LEU A 277 4.51 -1.93 -7.34
C LEU A 277 3.87 -0.60 -7.75
N ASP A 278 4.63 0.50 -7.72
CA ASP A 278 4.20 1.84 -8.12
C ASP A 278 4.20 2.06 -9.65
N GLN A 279 4.72 1.11 -10.43
CA GLN A 279 4.84 1.18 -11.89
C GLN A 279 4.09 0.03 -12.60
N PRO A 280 2.77 -0.03 -12.53
CA PRO A 280 2.00 -1.16 -13.07
C PRO A 280 2.12 -1.32 -14.60
N GLY A 281 2.42 -0.24 -15.34
CA GLY A 281 2.71 -0.30 -16.77
C GLY A 281 4.02 -1.04 -17.05
N ALA A 282 5.11 -0.61 -16.40
CA ALA A 282 6.42 -1.23 -16.54
C ALA A 282 6.43 -2.71 -16.10
N LEU A 283 5.60 -3.07 -15.10
CA LEU A 283 5.44 -4.46 -14.68
C LEU A 283 4.92 -5.33 -15.84
N LEU A 284 3.89 -4.86 -16.56
CA LEU A 284 3.35 -5.60 -17.70
C LEU A 284 4.37 -5.67 -18.87
N ASP A 285 5.03 -4.56 -19.18
CA ASP A 285 6.05 -4.51 -20.22
C ASP A 285 7.20 -5.50 -19.91
N ASN A 286 7.64 -5.57 -18.66
CA ASN A 286 8.66 -6.52 -18.23
C ASN A 286 8.24 -7.98 -18.43
N ILE A 287 6.97 -8.32 -18.14
CA ILE A 287 6.43 -9.68 -18.40
C ILE A 287 6.53 -10.02 -19.89
N ALA A 288 6.15 -9.08 -20.79
CA ALA A 288 6.20 -9.29 -22.22
C ALA A 288 7.64 -9.42 -22.77
N HIS A 289 8.64 -8.85 -22.08
CA HIS A 289 10.04 -9.01 -22.43
C HIS A 289 10.64 -10.32 -21.90
N LEU A 290 10.18 -10.79 -20.74
CA LEU A 290 10.71 -11.98 -20.08
C LEU A 290 10.10 -13.29 -20.61
N LEU A 291 8.85 -13.25 -21.05
CA LEU A 291 8.10 -14.43 -21.45
C LEU A 291 7.55 -14.30 -22.88
N PRO A 292 7.40 -15.41 -23.61
CA PRO A 292 6.81 -15.42 -24.95
C PRO A 292 5.29 -15.25 -24.89
N VAL A 293 4.84 -14.09 -24.41
CA VAL A 293 3.43 -13.78 -24.23
C VAL A 293 3.05 -12.47 -24.90
N ARG A 294 1.77 -12.36 -25.24
CA ARG A 294 1.14 -11.14 -25.74
C ARG A 294 0.25 -10.55 -24.66
N ILE A 295 0.33 -9.22 -24.49
CA ILE A 295 -0.51 -8.48 -23.57
C ILE A 295 -1.60 -7.77 -24.35
N ASP A 296 -2.85 -8.19 -24.15
CA ASP A 296 -4.04 -7.59 -24.74
C ASP A 296 -4.68 -6.67 -23.69
N GLN A 297 -4.48 -5.37 -23.84
CA GLN A 297 -5.08 -4.35 -22.99
C GLN A 297 -6.26 -3.68 -23.71
N ARG A 298 -7.49 -4.04 -23.35
CA ARG A 298 -8.69 -3.42 -23.93
C ARG A 298 -9.02 -2.07 -23.28
N THR A 299 -8.78 -1.97 -21.98
CA THR A 299 -8.91 -0.73 -21.20
C THR A 299 -7.87 -0.74 -20.09
N ARG A 300 -7.64 0.40 -19.42
CA ARG A 300 -6.76 0.44 -18.23
C ARG A 300 -7.18 -0.54 -17.11
N TRP A 301 -8.43 -1.02 -17.15
CA TRP A 301 -9.01 -1.91 -16.14
C TRP A 301 -9.06 -3.38 -16.58
N TRP A 302 -8.83 -3.66 -17.87
CA TRP A 302 -8.99 -5.01 -18.41
C TRP A 302 -7.75 -5.42 -19.21
N VAL A 303 -6.97 -6.33 -18.62
CA VAL A 303 -5.72 -6.85 -19.19
C VAL A 303 -5.78 -8.37 -19.22
N ARG A 304 -5.51 -8.93 -20.40
CA ARG A 304 -5.38 -10.36 -20.64
C ARG A 304 -3.99 -10.66 -21.20
N ILE A 305 -3.37 -11.73 -20.71
CA ILE A 305 -2.08 -12.23 -21.20
C ILE A 305 -2.34 -13.56 -21.90
N SER A 306 -1.90 -13.66 -23.14
CA SER A 306 -2.11 -14.83 -24.02
C SER A 306 -0.80 -15.29 -24.66
N THR A 307 -0.83 -16.41 -25.36
CA THR A 307 0.32 -16.87 -26.16
C THR A 307 0.67 -15.85 -27.24
N GLN A 308 1.94 -15.69 -27.50
CA GLN A 308 2.42 -15.01 -28.71
C GLN A 308 2.09 -15.90 -29.90
N ALA A 309 1.28 -15.42 -30.85
CA ALA A 309 0.88 -16.16 -32.06
C ALA A 309 2.05 -16.28 -33.02
#